data_be30595d629e7a39f25e204ad949b163
#
_entry.id   be30595d629e7a39f25e204ad949b163
#
_cell.length_a   1.000
_cell.length_b   1.000
_cell.length_c   1.000
_cell.angle_alpha   90.00
_cell.angle_beta   90.00
_cell.angle_gamma   90.00
#
_symmetry.space_group_name_H-M   'P 1'
#
loop_
_entity.id
_entity.type
_entity.pdbx_description
1 polymer ?
#
loop_
_entity_poly.entity_id
_entity_poly.type
_entity_poly.pdbx_seq_one_letter_code
_entity_poly.pdbx_strand_id
1 'polypeptide(L)'
;MVKTNSQIVGEGAIYISIQVITSLVSGYLFWIILSKISTPEIIGTFSVIVSFADILANVAMIGIPEGVQRFLGKSFSEQKINDAKVFVKASLLLLCIGIAVCSIIVLFAADWIHDILRIDFSAIVISVLVIGSSSVYILLNSIVISSLKTRVLPKIMIISSASKIILATFLVLMGGGAIGLTLGYSFFGQVLGSVLLGVVIIGLFRTSYHKTCDKNPQVSLRYASKNILVASAASWIPLLVPTIGSDLGTLVLFGSQGSNQAGIYFITLTITTGIINVTYSLFTIGLPALSGMKDGRKRFTWQIIRLSAIISLPLSSALIFYSKQVMQLIGQDYTQGSLSLQILLLSMLPMSLINGIETLVFSYGTYSRFLAIGLAMNIPRTILYFILVPLYGSTGAAISYTTGSLIGFVASILVARRIKMLIYWKSLASILIIPTGLAFVLSHFHVNYIIGTIATIILSYISLLKLGIITRSDIKDSMEMLPYNISNSTYKILNRIDKRISRFYR
;
A
#
# COMPACT_ATOMS: atom_id res chain seq x y z
N MET A 1 -24.05 -11.78 23.97
CA MET A 1 -24.42 -10.54 23.28
C MET A 1 -24.20 -10.71 21.79
N VAL A 2 -25.24 -10.61 20.99
CA VAL A 2 -25.15 -10.63 19.51
C VAL A 2 -24.55 -9.30 19.07
N LYS A 3 -23.39 -9.33 18.36
CA LYS A 3 -22.74 -8.12 17.87
C LYS A 3 -23.61 -7.46 16.81
N THR A 4 -23.69 -6.14 16.83
CA THR A 4 -24.36 -5.37 15.76
C THR A 4 -23.53 -5.42 14.48
N ASN A 5 -24.16 -5.27 13.31
CA ASN A 5 -23.47 -5.27 12.02
C ASN A 5 -22.34 -4.20 11.95
N SER A 6 -22.54 -3.05 12.57
CA SER A 6 -21.52 -1.99 12.67
C SER A 6 -20.28 -2.42 13.47
N GLN A 7 -20.47 -3.19 14.55
CA GLN A 7 -19.37 -3.73 15.35
C GLN A 7 -18.57 -4.80 14.59
N ILE A 8 -19.23 -5.63 13.81
CA ILE A 8 -18.57 -6.67 12.98
C ILE A 8 -17.72 -6.02 11.88
N VAL A 9 -18.26 -4.99 11.22
CA VAL A 9 -17.52 -4.24 10.18
C VAL A 9 -16.33 -3.49 10.80
N GLY A 10 -16.53 -2.85 11.97
CA GLY A 10 -15.46 -2.17 12.68
C GLY A 10 -14.32 -3.11 13.10
N GLU A 11 -14.64 -4.28 13.68
CA GLU A 11 -13.63 -5.29 13.99
C GLU A 11 -12.90 -5.79 12.73
N GLY A 12 -13.63 -5.95 11.63
CA GLY A 12 -13.05 -6.34 10.34
C GLY A 12 -11.99 -5.36 9.85
N ALA A 13 -12.29 -4.08 9.88
CA ALA A 13 -11.38 -3.02 9.48
C ALA A 13 -10.09 -3.00 10.34
N ILE A 14 -10.21 -3.29 11.64
CA ILE A 14 -9.08 -3.37 12.56
C ILE A 14 -8.11 -4.49 12.18
N TYR A 15 -8.62 -5.69 11.90
CA TYR A 15 -7.75 -6.82 11.52
C TYR A 15 -7.07 -6.59 10.17
N ILE A 16 -7.74 -5.93 9.23
CA ILE A 16 -7.12 -5.49 7.96
C ILE A 16 -5.99 -4.50 8.24
N SER A 17 -6.20 -3.56 9.16
CA SER A 17 -5.16 -2.58 9.53
C SER A 17 -3.96 -3.25 10.19
N ILE A 18 -4.20 -4.22 11.09
CA ILE A 18 -3.13 -5.01 11.71
C ILE A 18 -2.37 -5.80 10.62
N GLN A 19 -3.07 -6.37 9.64
CA GLN A 19 -2.44 -7.04 8.49
C GLN A 19 -1.52 -6.08 7.73
N VAL A 20 -1.98 -4.86 7.41
CA VAL A 20 -1.18 -3.84 6.70
C VAL A 20 0.05 -3.44 7.52
N ILE A 21 -0.12 -3.13 8.81
CA ILE A 21 1.00 -2.77 9.70
C ILE A 21 2.01 -3.93 9.80
N THR A 22 1.54 -5.17 9.94
CA THR A 22 2.40 -6.35 9.96
C THR A 22 3.19 -6.50 8.66
N SER A 23 2.54 -6.28 7.51
CA SER A 23 3.20 -6.30 6.21
C SER A 23 4.31 -5.25 6.11
N LEU A 24 4.05 -4.05 6.60
CA LEU A 24 5.03 -2.95 6.58
C LEU A 24 6.23 -3.23 7.47
N VAL A 25 5.98 -3.62 8.73
CA VAL A 25 7.06 -3.93 9.68
C VAL A 25 7.92 -5.09 9.17
N SER A 26 7.29 -6.16 8.69
CA SER A 26 8.01 -7.29 8.12
C SER A 26 8.78 -6.94 6.85
N GLY A 27 8.22 -6.05 6.01
CA GLY A 27 8.90 -5.54 4.82
C GLY A 27 10.16 -4.74 5.17
N TYR A 28 10.10 -3.84 6.16
CA TYR A 28 11.28 -3.10 6.61
C TYR A 28 12.36 -4.02 7.20
N LEU A 29 11.98 -4.96 8.07
CA LEU A 29 12.91 -5.94 8.64
C LEU A 29 13.58 -6.77 7.53
N PHE A 30 12.81 -7.20 6.55
CA PHE A 30 13.32 -7.93 5.40
C PHE A 30 14.39 -7.13 4.65
N TRP A 31 14.12 -5.88 4.29
CA TRP A 31 15.06 -5.06 3.51
C TRP A 31 16.32 -4.71 4.29
N ILE A 32 16.24 -4.50 5.62
CA ILE A 32 17.42 -4.28 6.47
C ILE A 32 18.30 -5.54 6.50
N ILE A 33 17.71 -6.73 6.60
CA ILE A 33 18.47 -7.98 6.60
C ILE A 33 19.10 -8.22 5.22
N LEU A 34 18.29 -8.11 4.18
CA LEU A 34 18.69 -8.45 2.83
C LEU A 34 19.76 -7.52 2.27
N SER A 35 19.67 -6.23 2.54
CA SER A 35 20.65 -5.25 2.06
C SER A 35 22.07 -5.47 2.60
N LYS A 36 22.21 -6.24 3.69
CA LYS A 36 23.52 -6.60 4.24
C LYS A 36 24.14 -7.86 3.64
N ILE A 37 23.32 -8.70 2.99
CA ILE A 37 23.75 -9.97 2.40
C ILE A 37 23.65 -9.98 0.88
N SER A 38 23.16 -8.89 0.28
CA SER A 38 22.85 -8.78 -1.13
C SER A 38 23.39 -7.45 -1.69
N THR A 39 23.84 -7.46 -2.93
CA THR A 39 24.33 -6.25 -3.62
C THR A 39 23.18 -5.47 -4.26
N PRO A 40 23.37 -4.16 -4.59
CA PRO A 40 22.37 -3.39 -5.32
C PRO A 40 21.97 -4.01 -6.66
N GLU A 41 22.89 -4.72 -7.35
CA GLU A 41 22.61 -5.38 -8.61
C GLU A 41 21.59 -6.52 -8.46
N ILE A 42 21.73 -7.33 -7.41
CA ILE A 42 20.80 -8.42 -7.10
C ILE A 42 19.42 -7.85 -6.79
N ILE A 43 19.38 -6.79 -5.97
CA ILE A 43 18.11 -6.11 -5.62
C ILE A 43 17.51 -5.43 -6.84
N GLY A 44 18.32 -4.86 -7.72
CA GLY A 44 17.87 -4.23 -8.95
C GLY A 44 17.24 -5.23 -9.92
N THR A 45 17.87 -6.35 -10.17
CA THR A 45 17.30 -7.42 -11.00
C THR A 45 16.03 -7.98 -10.39
N PHE A 46 16.00 -8.21 -9.06
CA PHE A 46 14.80 -8.59 -8.33
C PHE A 46 13.67 -7.54 -8.52
N SER A 47 13.99 -6.27 -8.38
CA SER A 47 13.00 -5.18 -8.43
C SER A 47 12.32 -5.10 -9.79
N VAL A 48 13.07 -5.32 -10.87
CA VAL A 48 12.52 -5.36 -12.22
C VAL A 48 11.59 -6.54 -12.42
N ILE A 49 11.99 -7.73 -11.98
CA ILE A 49 11.15 -8.94 -12.07
C ILE A 49 9.82 -8.72 -11.35
N VAL A 50 9.87 -8.15 -10.13
CA VAL A 50 8.67 -7.92 -9.33
C VAL A 50 7.83 -6.78 -9.90
N SER A 51 8.41 -5.64 -10.26
CA SER A 51 7.66 -4.52 -10.85
C SER A 51 6.99 -4.90 -12.17
N PHE A 52 7.67 -5.67 -13.01
CA PHE A 52 7.09 -6.21 -14.23
C PHE A 52 5.93 -7.19 -13.93
N ALA A 53 6.14 -8.10 -12.98
CA ALA A 53 5.11 -9.05 -12.56
C ALA A 53 3.90 -8.36 -11.91
N ASP A 54 4.10 -7.30 -11.12
CA ASP A 54 3.02 -6.58 -10.44
C ASP A 54 2.12 -5.82 -11.44
N ILE A 55 2.72 -5.17 -12.46
CA ILE A 55 1.95 -4.55 -13.54
C ILE A 55 1.10 -5.61 -14.27
N LEU A 56 1.72 -6.72 -14.66
CA LEU A 56 1.05 -7.77 -15.42
C LEU A 56 0.04 -8.56 -14.59
N ALA A 57 0.27 -8.74 -13.29
CA ALA A 57 -0.71 -9.33 -12.38
C ALA A 57 -1.98 -8.45 -12.29
N ASN A 58 -1.82 -7.12 -12.22
CA ASN A 58 -2.97 -6.19 -12.26
C ASN A 58 -3.69 -6.22 -13.61
N VAL A 59 -2.97 -6.41 -14.71
CA VAL A 59 -3.57 -6.62 -16.04
C VAL A 59 -4.33 -7.94 -16.07
N ALA A 60 -3.73 -9.04 -15.62
CA ALA A 60 -4.35 -10.38 -15.62
C ALA A 60 -5.60 -10.49 -14.73
N MET A 61 -5.60 -9.76 -13.60
CA MET A 61 -6.73 -9.75 -12.68
C MET A 61 -7.95 -8.99 -13.19
N ILE A 62 -7.81 -8.02 -14.08
CA ILE A 62 -8.89 -7.20 -14.68
C ILE A 62 -9.87 -6.64 -13.61
N GLY A 63 -9.39 -6.35 -12.39
CA GLY A 63 -10.22 -5.89 -11.27
C GLY A 63 -11.16 -6.95 -10.67
N ILE A 64 -10.93 -8.25 -10.93
CA ILE A 64 -11.74 -9.35 -10.39
C ILE A 64 -11.85 -9.32 -8.86
N PRO A 65 -10.78 -9.04 -8.09
CA PRO A 65 -10.85 -8.98 -6.62
C PRO A 65 -11.91 -8.02 -6.09
N GLU A 66 -12.05 -6.83 -6.69
CA GLU A 66 -13.02 -5.81 -6.30
C GLU A 66 -14.44 -6.21 -6.71
N GLY A 67 -14.60 -6.75 -7.92
CA GLY A 67 -15.87 -7.28 -8.41
C GLY A 67 -16.41 -8.40 -7.51
N VAL A 68 -15.54 -9.31 -7.10
CA VAL A 68 -15.87 -10.43 -6.20
C VAL A 68 -16.28 -9.93 -4.82
N GLN A 69 -15.57 -8.96 -4.23
CA GLN A 69 -15.91 -8.42 -2.91
C GLN A 69 -17.37 -7.93 -2.85
N ARG A 70 -17.83 -7.27 -3.92
CA ARG A 70 -19.19 -6.75 -3.99
C ARG A 70 -20.25 -7.86 -3.95
N PHE A 71 -20.08 -8.90 -4.76
CA PHE A 71 -21.09 -9.98 -4.87
C PHE A 71 -21.01 -10.98 -3.72
N LEU A 72 -19.79 -11.34 -3.28
CA LEU A 72 -19.63 -12.23 -2.14
C LEU A 72 -20.10 -11.58 -0.84
N GLY A 73 -19.79 -10.30 -0.61
CA GLY A 73 -20.28 -9.58 0.56
C GLY A 73 -21.80 -9.61 0.64
N LYS A 74 -22.50 -9.41 -0.50
CA LYS A 74 -23.96 -9.53 -0.58
C LYS A 74 -24.42 -10.95 -0.29
N SER A 75 -23.84 -11.96 -0.94
CA SER A 75 -24.24 -13.37 -0.77
C SER A 75 -24.04 -13.85 0.67
N PHE A 76 -22.95 -13.44 1.33
CA PHE A 76 -22.72 -13.76 2.75
C PHE A 76 -23.70 -13.03 3.68
N SER A 77 -24.05 -11.77 3.40
CA SER A 77 -25.03 -11.01 4.20
C SER A 77 -26.44 -11.58 4.08
N GLU A 78 -26.81 -12.08 2.90
CA GLU A 78 -28.09 -12.75 2.63
C GLU A 78 -28.09 -14.23 3.01
N GLN A 79 -27.01 -14.78 3.57
CA GLN A 79 -26.81 -16.19 3.93
C GLN A 79 -26.98 -17.18 2.75
N LYS A 80 -26.81 -16.72 1.52
CA LYS A 80 -26.88 -17.52 0.28
C LYS A 80 -25.54 -18.19 -0.01
N ILE A 81 -25.18 -19.19 0.77
CA ILE A 81 -23.85 -19.83 0.72
C ILE A 81 -23.59 -20.55 -0.61
N ASN A 82 -24.62 -21.13 -1.23
CA ASN A 82 -24.46 -21.82 -2.52
C ASN A 82 -24.19 -20.82 -3.66
N ASP A 83 -24.83 -19.65 -3.65
CA ASP A 83 -24.51 -18.57 -4.60
C ASP A 83 -23.08 -18.04 -4.38
N ALA A 84 -22.65 -17.89 -3.12
CA ALA A 84 -21.27 -17.52 -2.80
C ALA A 84 -20.25 -18.51 -3.39
N LYS A 85 -20.51 -19.83 -3.33
CA LYS A 85 -19.64 -20.85 -3.97
C LYS A 85 -19.56 -20.66 -5.48
N VAL A 86 -20.68 -20.33 -6.14
CA VAL A 86 -20.70 -20.07 -7.59
C VAL A 86 -19.86 -18.84 -7.94
N PHE A 87 -19.97 -17.75 -7.16
CA PHE A 87 -19.15 -16.56 -7.36
C PHE A 87 -17.66 -16.83 -7.14
N VAL A 88 -17.28 -17.60 -6.12
CA VAL A 88 -15.87 -18.02 -5.91
C VAL A 88 -15.38 -18.87 -7.09
N LYS A 89 -16.16 -19.86 -7.55
CA LYS A 89 -15.80 -20.69 -8.71
C LYS A 89 -15.63 -19.83 -9.98
N ALA A 90 -16.55 -18.90 -10.20
CA ALA A 90 -16.50 -17.99 -11.36
C ALA A 90 -15.25 -17.09 -11.32
N SER A 91 -14.91 -16.54 -10.15
CA SER A 91 -13.76 -15.67 -9.99
C SER A 91 -12.44 -16.42 -10.19
N LEU A 92 -12.31 -17.65 -9.65
CA LEU A 92 -11.12 -18.48 -9.87
C LEU A 92 -10.96 -18.84 -11.35
N LEU A 93 -12.05 -19.22 -12.04
CA LEU A 93 -12.02 -19.52 -13.45
C LEU A 93 -11.59 -18.32 -14.30
N LEU A 94 -12.18 -17.17 -14.06
CA LEU A 94 -11.82 -15.93 -14.75
C LEU A 94 -10.36 -15.53 -14.50
N LEU A 95 -9.89 -15.68 -13.27
CA LEU A 95 -8.51 -15.40 -12.91
C LEU A 95 -7.54 -16.37 -13.60
N CYS A 96 -7.85 -17.67 -13.62
CA CYS A 96 -7.03 -18.66 -14.34
C CYS A 96 -6.92 -18.33 -15.83
N ILE A 97 -8.03 -17.92 -16.46
CA ILE A 97 -8.01 -17.46 -17.86
C ILE A 97 -7.14 -16.23 -18.03
N GLY A 98 -7.30 -15.23 -17.16
CA GLY A 98 -6.50 -14.00 -17.21
C GLY A 98 -5.01 -14.25 -17.04
N ILE A 99 -4.62 -15.09 -16.05
CA ILE A 99 -3.22 -15.50 -15.86
C ILE A 99 -2.71 -16.27 -17.08
N ALA A 100 -3.46 -17.23 -17.61
CA ALA A 100 -3.03 -18.02 -18.76
C ALA A 100 -2.82 -17.14 -19.99
N VAL A 101 -3.77 -16.25 -20.32
CA VAL A 101 -3.65 -15.34 -21.46
C VAL A 101 -2.45 -14.40 -21.28
N CYS A 102 -2.31 -13.78 -20.08
CA CYS A 102 -1.19 -12.91 -19.80
C CYS A 102 0.14 -13.64 -19.89
N SER A 103 0.25 -14.85 -19.32
CA SER A 103 1.46 -15.68 -19.38
C SER A 103 1.83 -16.07 -20.81
N ILE A 104 0.85 -16.44 -21.63
CA ILE A 104 1.08 -16.76 -23.04
C ILE A 104 1.62 -15.53 -23.78
N ILE A 105 0.99 -14.36 -23.59
CA ILE A 105 1.45 -13.12 -24.24
C ILE A 105 2.89 -12.80 -23.83
N VAL A 106 3.22 -12.90 -22.53
CA VAL A 106 4.56 -12.61 -22.01
C VAL A 106 5.60 -13.57 -22.60
N LEU A 107 5.29 -14.86 -22.67
CA LEU A 107 6.22 -15.85 -23.23
C LEU A 107 6.41 -15.68 -24.74
N PHE A 108 5.36 -15.35 -25.50
CA PHE A 108 5.48 -15.01 -26.93
C PHE A 108 6.26 -13.73 -27.18
N ALA A 109 6.16 -12.75 -26.28
CA ALA A 109 6.87 -11.49 -26.38
C ALA A 109 8.24 -11.52 -25.69
N ALA A 110 8.73 -12.69 -25.26
CA ALA A 110 9.93 -12.79 -24.40
C ALA A 110 11.18 -12.18 -25.04
N ASP A 111 11.42 -12.42 -26.33
CA ASP A 111 12.58 -11.86 -27.04
C ASP A 111 12.49 -10.32 -27.08
N TRP A 112 11.33 -9.78 -27.40
CA TRP A 112 11.10 -8.33 -27.41
C TRP A 112 11.23 -7.69 -26.01
N ILE A 113 10.76 -8.38 -24.95
CA ILE A 113 10.92 -7.96 -23.56
C ILE A 113 12.41 -7.99 -23.16
N HIS A 114 13.15 -9.03 -23.59
CA HIS A 114 14.59 -9.13 -23.39
C HIS A 114 15.32 -7.93 -24.00
N ASP A 115 15.01 -7.59 -25.24
CA ASP A 115 15.66 -6.49 -25.97
C ASP A 115 15.42 -5.12 -25.31
N ILE A 116 14.19 -4.89 -24.79
CA ILE A 116 13.83 -3.61 -24.18
C ILE A 116 14.31 -3.50 -22.74
N LEU A 117 14.02 -4.52 -21.92
CA LEU A 117 14.29 -4.49 -20.48
C LEU A 117 15.65 -5.07 -20.12
N ARG A 118 16.34 -5.71 -21.07
CA ARG A 118 17.65 -6.37 -20.89
C ARG A 118 17.66 -7.37 -19.72
N ILE A 119 16.55 -8.08 -19.52
CA ILE A 119 16.41 -9.12 -18.50
C ILE A 119 16.52 -10.49 -19.16
N ASP A 120 17.16 -11.44 -18.46
CA ASP A 120 17.34 -12.80 -18.95
C ASP A 120 16.02 -13.54 -19.11
N PHE A 121 15.97 -14.50 -20.03
CA PHE A 121 14.80 -15.34 -20.26
C PHE A 121 14.34 -16.05 -18.97
N SER A 122 15.27 -16.50 -18.12
CA SER A 122 14.97 -17.08 -16.81
C SER A 122 14.19 -16.13 -15.90
N ALA A 123 14.53 -14.84 -15.91
CA ALA A 123 13.83 -13.81 -15.14
C ALA A 123 12.40 -13.57 -15.68
N ILE A 124 12.20 -13.64 -17.00
CA ILE A 124 10.86 -13.56 -17.61
C ILE A 124 10.00 -14.75 -17.19
N VAL A 125 10.52 -15.97 -17.19
CA VAL A 125 9.80 -17.17 -16.73
C VAL A 125 9.43 -17.06 -15.25
N ILE A 126 10.33 -16.56 -14.41
CA ILE A 126 10.06 -16.35 -13.00
C ILE A 126 9.01 -15.26 -12.79
N SER A 127 9.00 -14.20 -13.60
CA SER A 127 7.94 -13.17 -13.56
C SER A 127 6.56 -13.81 -13.79
N VAL A 128 6.43 -14.76 -14.72
CA VAL A 128 5.17 -15.50 -14.95
C VAL A 128 4.73 -16.27 -13.69
N LEU A 129 5.65 -16.93 -12.99
CA LEU A 129 5.34 -17.60 -11.72
C LEU A 129 4.88 -16.61 -10.63
N VAL A 130 5.51 -15.43 -10.58
CA VAL A 130 5.13 -14.37 -9.65
C VAL A 130 3.76 -13.79 -9.99
N ILE A 131 3.45 -13.56 -11.28
CA ILE A 131 2.12 -13.14 -11.76
C ILE A 131 1.04 -14.09 -11.24
N GLY A 132 1.25 -15.40 -11.42
CA GLY A 132 0.31 -16.41 -10.96
C GLY A 132 0.12 -16.41 -9.45
N SER A 133 1.22 -16.44 -8.69
CA SER A 133 1.17 -16.53 -7.23
C SER A 133 0.58 -15.28 -6.57
N SER A 134 0.95 -14.07 -7.04
CA SER A 134 0.41 -12.82 -6.51
C SER A 134 -1.07 -12.64 -6.84
N SER A 135 -1.47 -12.93 -8.06
CA SER A 135 -2.88 -12.82 -8.46
C SER A 135 -3.79 -13.76 -7.66
N VAL A 136 -3.37 -15.00 -7.44
CA VAL A 136 -4.11 -15.97 -6.63
C VAL A 136 -4.17 -15.49 -5.17
N TYR A 137 -3.05 -15.03 -4.60
CA TYR A 137 -3.02 -14.52 -3.23
C TYR A 137 -3.97 -13.34 -3.03
N ILE A 138 -3.98 -12.37 -3.94
CA ILE A 138 -4.83 -11.18 -3.87
C ILE A 138 -6.30 -11.58 -3.97
N LEU A 139 -6.66 -12.49 -4.88
CA LEU A 139 -8.05 -12.96 -5.00
C LEU A 139 -8.52 -13.69 -3.75
N LEU A 140 -7.73 -14.63 -3.20
CA LEU A 140 -8.10 -15.38 -2.00
C LEU A 140 -8.21 -14.46 -0.76
N ASN A 141 -7.31 -13.47 -0.64
CA ASN A 141 -7.40 -12.44 0.39
C ASN A 141 -8.71 -11.63 0.29
N SER A 142 -9.10 -11.23 -0.93
CA SER A 142 -10.37 -10.56 -1.22
C SER A 142 -11.60 -11.39 -0.82
N ILE A 143 -11.58 -12.71 -1.06
CA ILE A 143 -12.65 -13.62 -0.68
C ILE A 143 -12.79 -13.69 0.85
N VAL A 144 -11.68 -13.78 1.58
CA VAL A 144 -11.69 -13.80 3.06
C VAL A 144 -12.17 -12.46 3.62
N ILE A 145 -11.75 -11.33 3.06
CA ILE A 145 -12.26 -9.99 3.45
C ILE A 145 -13.77 -9.93 3.26
N SER A 146 -14.30 -10.41 2.13
CA SER A 146 -15.73 -10.41 1.82
C SER A 146 -16.57 -11.23 2.79
N SER A 147 -15.98 -12.27 3.39
CA SER A 147 -16.63 -13.14 4.38
C SER A 147 -16.66 -12.55 5.80
N LEU A 148 -16.06 -11.37 6.02
CA LEU A 148 -15.88 -10.71 7.31
C LEU A 148 -15.11 -11.55 8.36
N LYS A 149 -14.45 -12.65 7.96
CA LYS A 149 -13.58 -13.45 8.84
C LYS A 149 -12.12 -12.94 8.83
N THR A 150 -11.96 -11.66 8.93
CA THR A 150 -10.67 -10.94 8.81
C THR A 150 -9.68 -11.20 9.96
N ARG A 151 -10.14 -11.78 11.10
CA ARG A 151 -9.26 -12.14 12.25
C ARG A 151 -8.08 -13.04 11.90
N VAL A 152 -8.20 -13.83 10.83
CA VAL A 152 -7.15 -14.77 10.41
C VAL A 152 -6.08 -14.08 9.58
N LEU A 153 -6.38 -12.94 8.94
CA LEU A 153 -5.50 -12.26 7.99
C LEU A 153 -4.16 -11.83 8.61
N PRO A 154 -4.10 -11.19 9.81
CA PRO A 154 -2.83 -10.84 10.41
C PRO A 154 -1.96 -12.07 10.72
N LYS A 155 -2.57 -13.18 11.16
CA LYS A 155 -1.84 -14.43 11.47
C LYS A 155 -1.22 -15.02 10.20
N ILE A 156 -2.01 -15.09 9.12
CA ILE A 156 -1.52 -15.56 7.81
C ILE A 156 -0.40 -14.65 7.31
N MET A 157 -0.55 -13.33 7.47
CA MET A 157 0.47 -12.36 7.07
C MET A 157 1.78 -12.53 7.84
N ILE A 158 1.73 -12.79 9.16
CA ILE A 158 2.93 -13.05 9.97
C ILE A 158 3.65 -14.32 9.46
N ILE A 159 2.92 -15.42 9.26
CA ILE A 159 3.49 -16.69 8.79
C ILE A 159 4.08 -16.54 7.38
N SER A 160 3.33 -15.92 6.46
CA SER A 160 3.79 -15.67 5.09
C SER A 160 5.02 -14.76 5.07
N SER A 161 5.03 -13.69 5.89
CA SER A 161 6.18 -12.78 5.98
C SER A 161 7.42 -13.44 6.58
N ALA A 162 7.26 -14.26 7.62
CA ALA A 162 8.36 -15.03 8.17
C ALA A 162 8.94 -16.01 7.14
N SER A 163 8.08 -16.70 6.38
CA SER A 163 8.50 -17.57 5.28
C SER A 163 9.28 -16.79 4.21
N LYS A 164 8.80 -15.61 3.80
CA LYS A 164 9.49 -14.73 2.85
C LYS A 164 10.91 -14.40 3.32
N ILE A 165 11.05 -13.97 4.57
CA ILE A 165 12.35 -13.58 5.14
C ILE A 165 13.29 -14.77 5.15
N ILE A 166 12.85 -15.91 5.69
CA ILE A 166 13.68 -17.11 5.84
C ILE A 166 14.09 -17.67 4.48
N LEU A 167 13.12 -17.88 3.58
CA LEU A 167 13.40 -18.50 2.27
C LEU A 167 14.21 -17.60 1.35
N ALA A 168 13.91 -16.30 1.31
CA ALA A 168 14.68 -15.37 0.49
C ALA A 168 16.13 -15.26 0.99
N THR A 169 16.33 -15.11 2.31
CA THR A 169 17.67 -15.08 2.91
C THR A 169 18.43 -16.37 2.63
N PHE A 170 17.80 -17.53 2.83
CA PHE A 170 18.40 -18.82 2.58
C PHE A 170 18.81 -19.00 1.10
N LEU A 171 17.92 -18.70 0.16
CA LEU A 171 18.18 -18.86 -1.26
C LEU A 171 19.26 -17.88 -1.77
N VAL A 172 19.31 -16.66 -1.24
CA VAL A 172 20.39 -15.72 -1.57
C VAL A 172 21.73 -16.20 -1.03
N LEU A 173 21.80 -16.69 0.21
CA LEU A 173 23.02 -17.24 0.80
C LEU A 173 23.52 -18.50 0.10
N MET A 174 22.61 -19.29 -0.50
CA MET A 174 22.95 -20.45 -1.34
C MET A 174 23.43 -20.07 -2.76
N GLY A 175 23.62 -18.78 -3.03
CA GLY A 175 24.09 -18.30 -4.32
C GLY A 175 23.00 -18.13 -5.39
N GLY A 176 21.71 -18.19 -5.02
CA GLY A 176 20.58 -18.03 -5.94
C GLY A 176 20.40 -16.61 -6.50
N GLY A 177 21.17 -15.62 -6.03
CA GLY A 177 21.15 -14.25 -6.53
C GLY A 177 19.75 -13.65 -6.59
N ALA A 178 19.46 -12.88 -7.65
CA ALA A 178 18.15 -12.23 -7.85
C ALA A 178 17.01 -13.24 -8.05
N ILE A 179 17.29 -14.36 -8.71
CA ILE A 179 16.31 -15.45 -8.91
C ILE A 179 15.91 -16.07 -7.58
N GLY A 180 16.88 -16.42 -6.74
CA GLY A 180 16.64 -16.97 -5.41
C GLY A 180 15.87 -15.99 -4.53
N LEU A 181 16.21 -14.71 -4.60
CA LEU A 181 15.51 -13.64 -3.92
C LEU A 181 14.04 -13.56 -4.36
N THR A 182 13.78 -13.56 -5.67
CA THR A 182 12.42 -13.48 -6.22
C THR A 182 11.59 -14.71 -5.84
N LEU A 183 12.15 -15.90 -5.94
CA LEU A 183 11.48 -17.14 -5.54
C LEU A 183 11.14 -17.14 -4.05
N GLY A 184 12.09 -16.80 -3.19
CA GLY A 184 11.87 -16.76 -1.74
C GLY A 184 10.85 -15.72 -1.31
N TYR A 185 11.01 -14.50 -1.77
CA TYR A 185 10.18 -13.37 -1.36
C TYR A 185 8.81 -13.36 -2.03
N SER A 186 8.78 -13.39 -3.36
CA SER A 186 7.53 -13.17 -4.11
C SER A 186 6.77 -14.46 -4.36
N PHE A 187 7.44 -15.53 -4.80
CA PHE A 187 6.72 -16.75 -5.15
C PHE A 187 6.35 -17.60 -3.93
N PHE A 188 7.32 -18.13 -3.18
CA PHE A 188 7.02 -19.05 -2.07
C PHE A 188 6.22 -18.39 -0.94
N GLY A 189 6.52 -17.14 -0.61
CA GLY A 189 5.77 -16.42 0.40
C GLY A 189 4.30 -16.22 0.05
N GLN A 190 4.00 -15.93 -1.22
CA GLN A 190 2.62 -15.78 -1.72
C GLN A 190 1.91 -17.13 -1.89
N VAL A 191 2.62 -18.17 -2.33
CA VAL A 191 2.07 -19.54 -2.42
C VAL A 191 1.66 -20.04 -1.04
N LEU A 192 2.53 -19.90 -0.03
CA LEU A 192 2.20 -20.29 1.34
C LEU A 192 0.99 -19.51 1.88
N GLY A 193 0.97 -18.19 1.66
CA GLY A 193 -0.17 -17.35 2.02
C GLY A 193 -1.46 -17.80 1.34
N SER A 194 -1.39 -18.13 0.04
CA SER A 194 -2.53 -18.63 -0.74
C SER A 194 -3.05 -19.97 -0.23
N VAL A 195 -2.16 -20.90 0.12
CA VAL A 195 -2.54 -22.20 0.71
C VAL A 195 -3.27 -21.99 2.03
N LEU A 196 -2.74 -21.16 2.92
CA LEU A 196 -3.37 -20.85 4.20
C LEU A 196 -4.74 -20.18 4.04
N LEU A 197 -4.87 -19.22 3.11
CA LEU A 197 -6.14 -18.59 2.79
C LEU A 197 -7.13 -19.60 2.19
N GLY A 198 -6.66 -20.49 1.32
CA GLY A 198 -7.47 -21.57 0.74
C GLY A 198 -8.06 -22.51 1.81
N VAL A 199 -7.25 -22.93 2.78
CA VAL A 199 -7.70 -23.74 3.92
C VAL A 199 -8.79 -23.02 4.71
N VAL A 200 -8.62 -21.70 4.95
CA VAL A 200 -9.65 -20.90 5.63
C VAL A 200 -10.93 -20.84 4.82
N ILE A 201 -10.86 -20.64 3.51
CA ILE A 201 -12.04 -20.58 2.62
C ILE A 201 -12.77 -21.93 2.59
N ILE A 202 -12.04 -23.04 2.49
CA ILE A 202 -12.65 -24.39 2.54
C ILE A 202 -13.35 -24.60 3.89
N GLY A 203 -12.70 -24.23 5.00
CA GLY A 203 -13.29 -24.29 6.34
C GLY A 203 -14.56 -23.44 6.48
N LEU A 204 -14.57 -22.25 5.85
CA LEU A 204 -15.74 -21.36 5.78
C LEU A 204 -16.94 -22.04 5.15
N PHE A 205 -16.75 -22.62 3.98
CA PHE A 205 -17.84 -23.28 3.24
C PHE A 205 -18.30 -24.58 3.90
N ARG A 206 -17.39 -25.32 4.56
CA ARG A 206 -17.73 -26.54 5.29
C ARG A 206 -18.60 -26.26 6.52
N THR A 207 -18.23 -25.26 7.34
CA THR A 207 -18.99 -24.91 8.55
C THR A 207 -20.34 -24.24 8.25
N SER A 208 -20.43 -23.49 7.14
CA SER A 208 -21.67 -22.82 6.74
C SER A 208 -22.66 -23.76 6.05
N TYR A 209 -22.17 -24.83 5.43
CA TYR A 209 -23.04 -25.84 4.74
C TYR A 209 -23.99 -26.52 5.68
N HIS A 210 -23.63 -26.77 6.94
CA HIS A 210 -24.49 -27.38 7.95
C HIS A 210 -25.64 -26.48 8.44
N LYS A 211 -25.64 -25.21 8.10
CA LYS A 211 -26.65 -24.24 8.59
C LYS A 211 -27.69 -23.81 7.57
N THR A 212 -27.53 -24.14 6.29
CA THR A 212 -28.42 -23.69 5.21
C THR A 212 -29.22 -24.85 4.62
N CYS A 213 -30.56 -24.70 4.60
CA CYS A 213 -31.50 -25.66 4.00
C CYS A 213 -31.58 -25.59 2.45
N ASP A 214 -31.04 -24.54 1.82
CA ASP A 214 -31.12 -24.37 0.36
C ASP A 214 -30.08 -25.23 -0.36
N LYS A 215 -30.57 -26.27 -1.07
CA LYS A 215 -29.69 -27.24 -1.74
C LYS A 215 -29.15 -26.78 -3.10
N ASN A 216 -29.82 -25.86 -3.80
CA ASN A 216 -29.44 -25.46 -5.16
C ASN A 216 -29.03 -24.00 -5.25
N PRO A 217 -27.95 -23.65 -6.00
CA PRO A 217 -27.61 -22.28 -6.26
C PRO A 217 -28.67 -21.61 -7.14
N GLN A 218 -29.06 -20.39 -6.78
CA GLN A 218 -30.01 -19.58 -7.58
C GLN A 218 -29.29 -18.86 -8.74
N VAL A 219 -27.96 -18.80 -8.71
CA VAL A 219 -27.11 -18.10 -9.67
C VAL A 219 -26.37 -19.09 -10.55
N SER A 220 -26.46 -18.91 -11.88
CA SER A 220 -25.66 -19.72 -12.83
C SER A 220 -24.21 -19.20 -12.91
N LEU A 221 -23.27 -20.08 -13.28
CA LEU A 221 -21.85 -19.73 -13.44
C LEU A 221 -21.67 -18.60 -14.48
N ARG A 222 -22.41 -18.68 -15.59
CA ARG A 222 -22.38 -17.65 -16.66
C ARG A 222 -22.86 -16.28 -16.16
N TYR A 223 -23.91 -16.27 -15.36
CA TYR A 223 -24.42 -15.03 -14.73
C TYR A 223 -23.39 -14.46 -13.76
N ALA A 224 -22.79 -15.28 -12.90
CA ALA A 224 -21.77 -14.85 -11.95
C ALA A 224 -20.54 -14.26 -12.66
N SER A 225 -20.00 -14.95 -13.69
CA SER A 225 -18.86 -14.49 -14.48
C SER A 225 -19.14 -13.15 -15.16
N LYS A 226 -20.30 -12.99 -15.82
CA LYS A 226 -20.70 -11.74 -16.47
C LYS A 226 -20.77 -10.58 -15.47
N ASN A 227 -21.40 -10.80 -14.33
CA ASN A 227 -21.56 -9.74 -13.32
C ASN A 227 -20.24 -9.34 -12.68
N ILE A 228 -19.35 -10.31 -12.38
CA ILE A 228 -18.00 -10.02 -11.90
C ILE A 228 -17.27 -9.16 -12.92
N LEU A 229 -17.20 -9.54 -14.19
CA LEU A 229 -16.50 -8.77 -15.23
C LEU A 229 -17.04 -7.35 -15.39
N VAL A 230 -18.36 -7.17 -15.41
CA VAL A 230 -18.97 -5.84 -15.52
C VAL A 230 -18.63 -4.97 -14.32
N ALA A 231 -18.66 -5.53 -13.10
CA ALA A 231 -18.30 -4.78 -11.90
C ALA A 231 -16.80 -4.47 -11.84
N SER A 232 -15.97 -5.40 -12.29
CA SER A 232 -14.51 -5.27 -12.32
C SER A 232 -14.04 -4.21 -13.32
N ALA A 233 -14.65 -4.13 -14.50
CA ALA A 233 -14.26 -3.19 -15.55
C ALA A 233 -14.29 -1.73 -15.09
N ALA A 234 -15.21 -1.37 -14.20
CA ALA A 234 -15.33 0.00 -13.67
C ALA A 234 -14.17 0.38 -12.71
N SER A 235 -13.59 -0.59 -12.01
CA SER A 235 -12.52 -0.38 -11.03
C SER A 235 -11.12 -0.66 -11.59
N TRP A 236 -11.02 -1.43 -12.67
CA TRP A 236 -9.74 -1.90 -13.21
C TRP A 236 -8.81 -0.79 -13.66
N ILE A 237 -9.27 0.10 -14.56
CA ILE A 237 -8.44 1.20 -15.07
C ILE A 237 -7.96 2.13 -13.95
N PRO A 238 -8.83 2.57 -13.03
CA PRO A 238 -8.42 3.37 -11.88
C PRO A 238 -7.36 2.74 -10.99
N LEU A 239 -7.31 1.40 -10.88
CA LEU A 239 -6.32 0.67 -10.08
C LEU A 239 -5.02 0.38 -10.85
N LEU A 240 -5.13 0.15 -12.16
CA LEU A 240 -3.98 -0.14 -13.03
C LEU A 240 -3.07 1.08 -13.21
N VAL A 241 -3.66 2.28 -13.36
CA VAL A 241 -2.91 3.52 -13.63
C VAL A 241 -1.89 3.84 -12.52
N PRO A 242 -2.21 3.81 -11.21
CA PRO A 242 -1.22 4.01 -10.16
C PRO A 242 -0.13 2.94 -10.13
N THR A 243 -0.45 1.68 -10.40
CA THR A 243 0.54 0.59 -10.43
C THR A 243 1.55 0.82 -11.54
N ILE A 244 1.10 1.10 -12.77
CA ILE A 244 2.00 1.45 -13.86
C ILE A 244 2.85 2.66 -13.48
N GLY A 245 2.25 3.70 -12.95
CA GLY A 245 2.97 4.93 -12.58
C GLY A 245 4.00 4.76 -11.47
N SER A 246 3.86 3.78 -10.56
CA SER A 246 4.85 3.50 -9.53
C SER A 246 5.97 2.59 -10.04
N ASP A 247 5.64 1.52 -10.75
CA ASP A 247 6.57 0.45 -11.08
C ASP A 247 7.36 0.69 -12.37
N LEU A 248 6.78 1.47 -13.30
CA LEU A 248 7.43 1.79 -14.58
C LEU A 248 8.78 2.51 -14.40
N GLY A 249 8.91 3.34 -13.37
CA GLY A 249 10.19 4.01 -13.07
C GLY A 249 11.34 3.03 -12.85
N THR A 250 11.09 1.94 -12.15
CA THR A 250 12.08 0.88 -11.91
C THR A 250 12.44 0.16 -13.22
N LEU A 251 11.44 -0.14 -14.06
CA LEU A 251 11.65 -0.81 -15.36
C LEU A 251 12.48 0.06 -16.31
N VAL A 252 12.13 1.34 -16.48
CA VAL A 252 12.85 2.28 -17.34
C VAL A 252 14.28 2.50 -16.84
N LEU A 253 14.46 2.56 -15.52
CA LEU A 253 15.78 2.75 -14.91
C LEU A 253 16.68 1.53 -15.16
N PHE A 254 16.15 0.33 -15.00
CA PHE A 254 16.91 -0.89 -15.28
C PHE A 254 17.31 -0.97 -16.75
N GLY A 255 16.38 -0.74 -17.67
CA GLY A 255 16.65 -0.80 -19.12
C GLY A 255 17.66 0.24 -19.60
N SER A 256 17.72 1.42 -18.95
CA SER A 256 18.59 2.52 -19.37
C SER A 256 19.91 2.62 -18.60
N GLN A 257 19.93 2.32 -17.30
CA GLN A 257 21.07 2.56 -16.39
C GLN A 257 21.56 1.27 -15.70
N GLY A 258 20.88 0.15 -15.91
CA GLY A 258 21.26 -1.16 -15.40
C GLY A 258 20.77 -1.45 -13.98
N SER A 259 21.10 -2.65 -13.51
CA SER A 259 20.60 -3.23 -12.26
C SER A 259 21.02 -2.46 -11.01
N ASN A 260 22.23 -1.95 -10.96
CA ASN A 260 22.74 -1.23 -9.77
C ASN A 260 21.89 0.00 -9.45
N GLN A 261 21.65 0.88 -10.43
CA GLN A 261 20.83 2.08 -10.27
C GLN A 261 19.38 1.73 -9.96
N ALA A 262 18.84 0.68 -10.57
CA ALA A 262 17.49 0.20 -10.28
C ALA A 262 17.35 -0.30 -8.84
N GLY A 263 18.34 -1.03 -8.32
CA GLY A 263 18.36 -1.50 -6.94
C GLY A 263 18.44 -0.37 -5.91
N ILE A 264 19.28 0.63 -6.16
CA ILE A 264 19.37 1.82 -5.31
C ILE A 264 18.03 2.57 -5.30
N TYR A 265 17.44 2.82 -6.46
CA TYR A 265 16.12 3.47 -6.57
C TYR A 265 15.02 2.68 -5.91
N PHE A 266 14.99 1.37 -6.11
CA PHE A 266 13.97 0.49 -5.52
C PHE A 266 13.96 0.56 -4.00
N ILE A 267 15.12 0.57 -3.36
CA ILE A 267 15.22 0.73 -1.91
C ILE A 267 14.71 2.11 -1.46
N THR A 268 15.09 3.19 -2.14
CA THR A 268 14.61 4.53 -1.80
C THR A 268 13.09 4.67 -1.99
N LEU A 269 12.56 4.08 -3.06
CA LEU A 269 11.14 4.03 -3.34
C LEU A 269 10.40 3.18 -2.28
N THR A 270 10.97 2.05 -1.87
CA THR A 270 10.39 1.18 -0.84
C THR A 270 10.28 1.87 0.51
N ILE A 271 11.31 2.63 0.93
CA ILE A 271 11.26 3.45 2.15
C ILE A 271 10.13 4.48 2.04
N THR A 272 10.08 5.18 0.92
CA THR A 272 9.09 6.24 0.66
C THR A 272 7.67 5.70 0.64
N THR A 273 7.41 4.67 -0.17
CA THR A 273 6.09 4.04 -0.29
C THR A 273 5.66 3.36 1.00
N GLY A 274 6.61 2.88 1.80
CA GLY A 274 6.33 2.37 3.14
C GLY A 274 5.66 3.42 4.03
N ILE A 275 6.17 4.65 4.06
CA ILE A 275 5.55 5.76 4.83
C ILE A 275 4.18 6.11 4.22
N ILE A 276 4.06 6.18 2.89
CA ILE A 276 2.80 6.42 2.20
C ILE A 276 1.76 5.35 2.58
N ASN A 277 2.15 4.08 2.62
CA ASN A 277 1.26 2.97 2.93
C ASN A 277 0.77 2.99 4.39
N VAL A 278 1.61 3.41 5.36
CA VAL A 278 1.17 3.65 6.74
C VAL A 278 0.02 4.66 6.76
N THR A 279 0.17 5.76 6.05
CA THR A 279 -0.86 6.80 6.00
C THR A 279 -2.06 6.40 5.16
N TYR A 280 -1.85 5.66 4.06
CA TYR A 280 -2.93 5.13 3.23
C TYR A 280 -3.83 4.14 3.99
N SER A 281 -3.29 3.40 4.96
CA SER A 281 -4.10 2.53 5.81
C SER A 281 -5.21 3.27 6.57
N LEU A 282 -4.97 4.53 6.95
CA LEU A 282 -6.00 5.37 7.60
C LEU A 282 -7.18 5.64 6.68
N PHE A 283 -6.91 5.87 5.39
CA PHE A 283 -7.95 6.09 4.39
C PHE A 283 -8.73 4.81 4.09
N THR A 284 -8.05 3.67 4.06
CA THR A 284 -8.67 2.35 3.88
C THR A 284 -9.65 2.04 5.02
N ILE A 285 -9.28 2.35 6.27
CA ILE A 285 -10.17 2.22 7.43
C ILE A 285 -11.32 3.23 7.36
N GLY A 286 -11.04 4.46 6.91
CA GLY A 286 -12.02 5.53 6.81
C GLY A 286 -13.06 5.33 5.71
N LEU A 287 -12.76 4.58 4.65
CA LEU A 287 -13.63 4.42 3.50
C LEU A 287 -15.01 3.81 3.81
N PRO A 288 -15.14 2.71 4.60
CA PRO A 288 -16.45 2.20 4.99
C PRO A 288 -17.27 3.20 5.81
N ALA A 289 -16.60 3.93 6.73
CA ALA A 289 -17.25 4.97 7.53
C ALA A 289 -17.75 6.10 6.63
N LEU A 290 -16.93 6.61 5.71
CA LEU A 290 -17.30 7.62 4.72
C LEU A 290 -18.50 7.17 3.86
N SER A 291 -18.50 5.93 3.42
CA SER A 291 -19.57 5.39 2.58
C SER A 291 -20.91 5.29 3.32
N GLY A 292 -20.89 5.03 4.63
CA GLY A 292 -22.08 4.96 5.48
C GLY A 292 -22.61 6.32 5.95
N MET A 293 -21.80 7.38 5.91
CA MET A 293 -22.23 8.71 6.35
C MET A 293 -23.18 9.36 5.35
N LYS A 294 -24.26 9.96 5.84
CA LYS A 294 -25.14 10.85 5.04
C LYS A 294 -24.55 12.26 4.94
N ASP A 295 -24.07 12.79 6.05
CA ASP A 295 -23.48 14.13 6.16
C ASP A 295 -22.11 14.10 6.83
N GLY A 296 -21.34 15.19 6.69
CA GLY A 296 -20.05 15.34 7.39
C GLY A 296 -18.86 14.64 6.73
N ARG A 297 -19.03 13.94 5.58
CA ARG A 297 -17.94 13.22 4.87
C ARG A 297 -16.70 14.08 4.62
N LYS A 298 -16.87 15.33 4.21
CA LYS A 298 -15.76 16.27 3.92
C LYS A 298 -14.97 16.61 5.17
N ARG A 299 -15.66 16.83 6.31
CA ARG A 299 -15.02 17.13 7.60
C ARG A 299 -14.23 15.91 8.09
N PHE A 300 -14.82 14.74 8.02
CA PHE A 300 -14.17 13.49 8.41
C PHE A 300 -12.94 13.18 7.52
N THR A 301 -13.07 13.36 6.20
CA THR A 301 -11.92 13.22 5.27
C THR A 301 -10.80 14.20 5.63
N TRP A 302 -11.15 15.46 5.97
CA TRP A 302 -10.15 16.43 6.39
C TRP A 302 -9.41 15.99 7.67
N GLN A 303 -10.12 15.41 8.64
CA GLN A 303 -9.50 14.86 9.85
C GLN A 303 -8.50 13.76 9.51
N ILE A 304 -8.84 12.83 8.59
CA ILE A 304 -7.94 11.77 8.16
C ILE A 304 -6.72 12.35 7.41
N ILE A 305 -6.91 13.31 6.50
CA ILE A 305 -5.81 13.98 5.78
C ILE A 305 -4.84 14.62 6.79
N ARG A 306 -5.38 15.35 7.75
CA ARG A 306 -4.59 16.00 8.79
C ARG A 306 -3.82 14.99 9.65
N LEU A 307 -4.46 13.92 10.06
CA LEU A 307 -3.82 12.83 10.83
C LEU A 307 -2.71 12.15 10.01
N SER A 308 -2.98 11.86 8.73
CA SER A 308 -1.99 11.33 7.79
C SER A 308 -0.76 12.24 7.69
N ALA A 309 -0.97 13.55 7.54
CA ALA A 309 0.13 14.52 7.49
C ALA A 309 0.90 14.61 8.82
N ILE A 310 0.22 14.59 9.95
CA ILE A 310 0.84 14.59 11.30
C ILE A 310 1.75 13.38 11.51
N ILE A 311 1.41 12.23 10.94
CA ILE A 311 2.21 11.00 11.06
C ILE A 311 3.37 11.03 10.06
N SER A 312 3.11 11.34 8.79
CA SER A 312 4.10 11.22 7.72
C SER A 312 5.14 12.33 7.70
N LEU A 313 4.75 13.59 7.95
CA LEU A 313 5.64 14.74 7.76
C LEU A 313 6.79 14.82 8.78
N PRO A 314 6.60 14.55 10.08
CA PRO A 314 7.75 14.52 11.00
C PRO A 314 8.77 13.44 10.65
N LEU A 315 8.28 12.24 10.27
CA LEU A 315 9.15 11.14 9.86
C LEU A 315 9.88 11.47 8.54
N SER A 316 9.15 11.93 7.53
CA SER A 316 9.78 12.29 6.25
C SER A 316 10.75 13.44 6.37
N SER A 317 10.45 14.47 7.19
CA SER A 317 11.36 15.58 7.45
C SER A 317 12.67 15.11 8.08
N ALA A 318 12.60 14.24 9.08
CA ALA A 318 13.79 13.64 9.67
C ALA A 318 14.60 12.87 8.63
N LEU A 319 13.95 12.01 7.83
CA LEU A 319 14.62 11.21 6.82
C LEU A 319 15.21 12.03 5.67
N ILE A 320 14.65 13.19 5.33
CA ILE A 320 15.23 14.12 4.35
C ILE A 320 16.59 14.60 4.82
N PHE A 321 16.69 15.09 6.04
CA PHE A 321 17.95 15.67 6.54
C PHE A 321 19.00 14.63 6.95
N TYR A 322 18.56 13.43 7.32
CA TYR A 322 19.44 12.30 7.68
C TYR A 322 19.49 11.20 6.58
N SER A 323 19.13 11.54 5.34
CA SER A 323 19.01 10.56 4.24
C SER A 323 20.30 9.78 3.98
N LYS A 324 21.47 10.45 4.01
CA LYS A 324 22.77 9.80 3.80
C LYS A 324 23.04 8.74 4.88
N GLN A 325 22.82 9.07 6.14
CA GLN A 325 23.02 8.16 7.27
C GLN A 325 22.03 6.99 7.24
N VAL A 326 20.78 7.26 6.85
CA VAL A 326 19.76 6.21 6.67
C VAL A 326 20.16 5.25 5.56
N MET A 327 20.64 5.75 4.43
CA MET A 327 21.11 4.89 3.34
C MET A 327 22.38 4.13 3.72
N GLN A 328 23.27 4.71 4.53
CA GLN A 328 24.43 4.03 5.09
C GLN A 328 24.07 2.85 6.01
N LEU A 329 22.99 2.98 6.79
CA LEU A 329 22.49 1.85 7.63
C LEU A 329 22.08 0.66 6.80
N ILE A 330 21.54 0.91 5.63
CA ILE A 330 21.16 -0.14 4.67
C ILE A 330 22.42 -0.77 4.09
N GLY A 331 23.34 0.04 3.58
CA GLY A 331 24.64 -0.38 3.06
C GLY A 331 25.40 0.80 2.44
N GLN A 332 26.74 0.71 2.40
CA GLN A 332 27.57 1.77 1.84
C GLN A 332 27.25 2.02 0.35
N ASP A 333 26.97 0.97 -0.41
CA ASP A 333 26.69 1.04 -1.83
C ASP A 333 25.37 1.79 -2.15
N TYR A 334 24.45 1.85 -1.17
CA TYR A 334 23.18 2.56 -1.31
C TYR A 334 23.26 4.07 -1.02
N THR A 335 24.39 4.57 -0.52
CA THR A 335 24.56 6.00 -0.17
C THR A 335 24.33 6.95 -1.33
N GLN A 336 24.60 6.52 -2.55
CA GLN A 336 24.33 7.26 -3.78
C GLN A 336 22.83 7.58 -3.96
N GLY A 337 21.94 6.78 -3.38
CA GLY A 337 20.49 7.00 -3.39
C GLY A 337 19.98 8.07 -2.43
N SER A 338 20.85 8.70 -1.63
CA SER A 338 20.43 9.68 -0.61
C SER A 338 19.67 10.86 -1.21
N LEU A 339 20.10 11.41 -2.35
CA LEU A 339 19.42 12.48 -3.06
C LEU A 339 18.06 12.02 -3.62
N SER A 340 18.01 10.82 -4.20
CA SER A 340 16.77 10.23 -4.70
C SER A 340 15.75 10.05 -3.57
N LEU A 341 16.20 9.60 -2.38
CA LEU A 341 15.36 9.48 -1.20
C LEU A 341 14.80 10.84 -0.75
N GLN A 342 15.65 11.88 -0.69
CA GLN A 342 15.22 13.24 -0.34
C GLN A 342 14.11 13.73 -1.26
N ILE A 343 14.30 13.59 -2.59
CA ILE A 343 13.33 14.03 -3.60
C ILE A 343 12.02 13.27 -3.48
N LEU A 344 12.07 11.94 -3.32
CA LEU A 344 10.87 11.11 -3.17
C LEU A 344 10.06 11.48 -1.91
N LEU A 345 10.74 11.79 -0.81
CA LEU A 345 10.08 12.16 0.45
C LEU A 345 9.35 13.52 0.37
N LEU A 346 9.67 14.40 -0.58
CA LEU A 346 8.90 15.62 -0.85
C LEU A 346 7.46 15.31 -1.33
N SER A 347 7.20 14.11 -1.82
CA SER A 347 5.86 13.69 -2.23
C SER A 347 4.90 13.40 -1.06
N MET A 348 5.37 13.38 0.19
CA MET A 348 4.57 12.97 1.35
C MET A 348 3.33 13.84 1.58
N LEU A 349 3.49 15.17 1.58
CA LEU A 349 2.35 16.08 1.71
C LEU A 349 1.38 15.98 0.52
N PRO A 350 1.85 16.04 -0.74
CA PRO A 350 1.03 15.75 -1.92
C PRO A 350 0.23 14.46 -1.78
N MET A 351 0.88 13.35 -1.46
CA MET A 351 0.23 12.04 -1.39
C MET A 351 -0.83 11.95 -0.27
N SER A 352 -0.59 12.59 0.87
CA SER A 352 -1.60 12.65 1.94
C SER A 352 -2.90 13.33 1.50
N LEU A 353 -2.80 14.41 0.71
CA LEU A 353 -3.98 15.13 0.20
C LEU A 353 -4.64 14.35 -0.94
N ILE A 354 -3.85 13.81 -1.89
CA ILE A 354 -4.34 13.00 -3.00
C ILE A 354 -5.16 11.83 -2.46
N ASN A 355 -4.58 10.99 -1.60
CA ASN A 355 -5.23 9.82 -1.03
C ASN A 355 -6.54 10.16 -0.32
N GLY A 356 -6.58 11.29 0.42
CA GLY A 356 -7.79 11.74 1.09
C GLY A 356 -8.89 12.14 0.14
N ILE A 357 -8.58 12.93 -0.88
CA ILE A 357 -9.56 13.39 -1.86
C ILE A 357 -10.03 12.25 -2.74
N GLU A 358 -9.13 11.35 -3.15
CA GLU A 358 -9.47 10.13 -3.88
C GLU A 358 -10.44 9.25 -3.10
N THR A 359 -10.17 9.02 -1.81
CA THR A 359 -11.05 8.23 -0.93
C THR A 359 -12.43 8.88 -0.79
N LEU A 360 -12.49 10.20 -0.64
CA LEU A 360 -13.75 10.93 -0.57
C LEU A 360 -14.56 10.82 -1.87
N VAL A 361 -13.91 11.04 -3.00
CA VAL A 361 -14.53 10.98 -4.34
C VAL A 361 -15.01 9.55 -4.64
N PHE A 362 -14.23 8.56 -4.25
CA PHE A 362 -14.60 7.15 -4.35
C PHE A 362 -15.84 6.84 -3.49
N SER A 363 -15.91 7.37 -2.25
CA SER A 363 -17.06 7.21 -1.36
C SER A 363 -18.36 7.84 -1.89
N TYR A 364 -18.25 8.83 -2.79
CA TYR A 364 -19.39 9.41 -3.53
C TYR A 364 -19.78 8.63 -4.78
N GLY A 365 -19.03 7.59 -5.17
CA GLY A 365 -19.24 6.84 -6.40
C GLY A 365 -18.86 7.61 -7.69
N THR A 366 -18.09 8.69 -7.57
CA THR A 366 -17.69 9.51 -8.73
C THR A 366 -16.34 9.05 -9.29
N TYR A 367 -16.33 7.84 -9.87
CA TYR A 367 -15.11 7.17 -10.37
C TYR A 367 -14.37 7.98 -11.46
N SER A 368 -15.08 8.80 -12.25
CA SER A 368 -14.45 9.66 -13.25
C SER A 368 -13.50 10.69 -12.65
N ARG A 369 -13.85 11.26 -11.48
CA ARG A 369 -12.98 12.22 -10.78
C ARG A 369 -11.79 11.52 -10.14
N PHE A 370 -12.01 10.33 -9.60
CA PHE A 370 -10.93 9.48 -9.08
C PHE A 370 -9.91 9.19 -10.19
N LEU A 371 -10.39 8.72 -11.35
CA LEU A 371 -9.55 8.45 -12.52
C LEU A 371 -8.84 9.71 -13.02
N ALA A 372 -9.51 10.87 -13.03
CA ALA A 372 -8.90 12.12 -13.46
C ALA A 372 -7.70 12.53 -12.60
N ILE A 373 -7.76 12.34 -11.27
CA ILE A 373 -6.62 12.60 -10.37
C ILE A 373 -5.49 11.60 -10.68
N GLY A 374 -5.81 10.31 -10.78
CA GLY A 374 -4.85 9.28 -11.10
C GLY A 374 -4.12 9.50 -12.43
N LEU A 375 -4.84 9.84 -13.48
CA LEU A 375 -4.28 10.16 -14.81
C LEU A 375 -3.42 11.43 -14.76
N ALA A 376 -3.90 12.49 -14.11
CA ALA A 376 -3.14 13.74 -13.97
C ALA A 376 -1.80 13.54 -13.22
N MET A 377 -1.75 12.58 -12.30
CA MET A 377 -0.53 12.20 -11.59
C MET A 377 0.39 11.32 -12.44
N ASN A 378 -0.16 10.27 -13.05
CA ASN A 378 0.65 9.19 -13.59
C ASN A 378 1.03 9.40 -15.07
N ILE A 379 0.27 10.14 -15.89
CA ILE A 379 0.67 10.43 -17.27
C ILE A 379 1.95 11.30 -17.30
N PRO A 380 2.02 12.46 -16.62
CA PRO A 380 3.26 13.25 -16.60
C PRO A 380 4.43 12.48 -15.99
N ARG A 381 4.19 11.71 -14.92
CA ARG A 381 5.19 10.84 -14.29
C ARG A 381 5.79 9.87 -15.29
N THR A 382 4.94 9.16 -16.04
CA THR A 382 5.37 8.20 -17.07
C THR A 382 6.19 8.87 -18.16
N ILE A 383 5.75 10.00 -18.68
CA ILE A 383 6.50 10.75 -19.71
C ILE A 383 7.87 11.18 -19.18
N LEU A 384 7.92 11.71 -17.95
CA LEU A 384 9.15 12.15 -17.34
C LEU A 384 10.12 11.00 -17.04
N TYR A 385 9.64 9.77 -16.77
CA TYR A 385 10.52 8.63 -16.64
C TYR A 385 11.33 8.38 -17.91
N PHE A 386 10.72 8.40 -19.08
CA PHE A 386 11.43 8.18 -20.34
C PHE A 386 12.40 9.32 -20.70
N ILE A 387 12.17 10.53 -20.19
CA ILE A 387 13.03 11.69 -20.45
C ILE A 387 14.16 11.81 -19.41
N LEU A 388 13.82 11.76 -18.12
CA LEU A 388 14.77 12.10 -17.06
C LEU A 388 15.60 10.91 -16.56
N VAL A 389 15.08 9.70 -16.65
CA VAL A 389 15.81 8.52 -16.16
C VAL A 389 17.07 8.24 -16.98
N PRO A 390 17.07 8.27 -18.34
CA PRO A 390 18.30 8.11 -19.11
C PRO A 390 19.37 9.16 -18.82
N LEU A 391 18.95 10.38 -18.42
CA LEU A 391 19.87 11.50 -18.18
C LEU A 391 20.41 11.53 -16.74
N TYR A 392 19.56 11.21 -15.75
CA TYR A 392 19.86 11.44 -14.33
C TYR A 392 19.74 10.17 -13.47
N GLY A 393 19.55 9.00 -14.06
CA GLY A 393 19.46 7.71 -13.35
C GLY A 393 18.39 7.70 -12.27
N SER A 394 18.74 7.17 -11.09
CA SER A 394 17.82 7.06 -9.94
C SER A 394 17.26 8.42 -9.47
N THR A 395 18.05 9.49 -9.60
CA THR A 395 17.60 10.85 -9.30
C THR A 395 16.53 11.32 -10.30
N GLY A 396 16.71 11.01 -11.60
CA GLY A 396 15.71 11.28 -12.64
C GLY A 396 14.38 10.57 -12.37
N ALA A 397 14.44 9.31 -11.91
CA ALA A 397 13.25 8.56 -11.51
C ALA A 397 12.56 9.21 -10.30
N ALA A 398 13.32 9.65 -9.30
CA ALA A 398 12.79 10.33 -8.13
C ALA A 398 12.11 11.68 -8.48
N ILE A 399 12.74 12.48 -9.36
CA ILE A 399 12.16 13.73 -9.87
C ILE A 399 10.84 13.45 -10.61
N SER A 400 10.82 12.46 -11.48
CA SER A 400 9.62 12.08 -12.26
C SER A 400 8.47 11.68 -11.35
N TYR A 401 8.74 10.83 -10.34
CA TYR A 401 7.76 10.40 -9.34
C TYR A 401 7.18 11.59 -8.56
N THR A 402 8.05 12.45 -8.05
CA THR A 402 7.66 13.60 -7.22
C THR A 402 6.92 14.65 -8.04
N THR A 403 7.36 14.95 -9.26
CA THR A 403 6.70 15.90 -10.16
C THR A 403 5.30 15.39 -10.52
N GLY A 404 5.15 14.10 -10.85
CA GLY A 404 3.83 13.50 -11.05
C GLY A 404 2.93 13.67 -9.82
N SER A 405 3.48 13.42 -8.63
CA SER A 405 2.73 13.61 -7.36
C SER A 405 2.32 15.07 -7.14
N LEU A 406 3.16 16.06 -7.50
CA LEU A 406 2.82 17.48 -7.42
C LEU A 406 1.71 17.86 -8.40
N ILE A 407 1.73 17.33 -9.63
CA ILE A 407 0.66 17.55 -10.61
C ILE A 407 -0.65 16.91 -10.12
N GLY A 408 -0.59 15.68 -9.59
CA GLY A 408 -1.73 15.03 -8.94
C GLY A 408 -2.29 15.81 -7.76
N PHE A 409 -1.40 16.43 -6.97
CA PHE A 409 -1.79 17.31 -5.87
C PHE A 409 -2.58 18.53 -6.36
N VAL A 410 -2.14 19.19 -7.43
CA VAL A 410 -2.88 20.30 -8.04
C VAL A 410 -4.24 19.80 -8.55
N ALA A 411 -4.27 18.66 -9.25
CA ALA A 411 -5.52 18.07 -9.73
C ALA A 411 -6.48 17.73 -8.57
N SER A 412 -5.97 17.21 -7.46
CA SER A 412 -6.78 16.91 -6.28
C SER A 412 -7.36 18.18 -5.64
N ILE A 413 -6.60 19.29 -5.59
CA ILE A 413 -7.10 20.60 -5.14
C ILE A 413 -8.24 21.09 -6.04
N LEU A 414 -8.10 20.98 -7.34
CA LEU A 414 -9.15 21.37 -8.29
C LEU A 414 -10.43 20.55 -8.09
N VAL A 415 -10.29 19.24 -7.87
CA VAL A 415 -11.42 18.37 -7.54
C VAL A 415 -12.03 18.75 -6.20
N ALA A 416 -11.22 18.99 -5.15
CA ALA A 416 -11.69 19.42 -3.84
C ALA A 416 -12.52 20.72 -3.93
N ARG A 417 -12.05 21.71 -4.72
CA ARG A 417 -12.79 22.95 -4.97
C ARG A 417 -14.14 22.69 -5.65
N ARG A 418 -14.19 21.83 -6.67
CA ARG A 418 -15.43 21.46 -7.38
C ARG A 418 -16.46 20.79 -6.47
N ILE A 419 -16.00 19.97 -5.52
CA ILE A 419 -16.90 19.34 -4.52
C ILE A 419 -17.14 20.23 -3.31
N LYS A 420 -16.62 21.46 -3.30
CA LYS A 420 -16.74 22.44 -2.20
C LYS A 420 -16.19 21.88 -0.87
N MET A 421 -15.06 21.18 -0.92
CA MET A 421 -14.33 20.77 0.26
C MET A 421 -13.37 21.87 0.69
N LEU A 422 -13.41 22.25 1.97
CA LEU A 422 -12.48 23.24 2.54
C LEU A 422 -11.15 22.58 2.87
N ILE A 423 -10.06 23.18 2.41
CA ILE A 423 -8.68 22.78 2.76
C ILE A 423 -8.12 23.88 3.66
N TYR A 424 -7.70 23.49 4.87
CA TYR A 424 -7.16 24.44 5.86
C TYR A 424 -5.64 24.56 5.71
N TRP A 425 -5.20 25.39 4.76
CA TRP A 425 -3.80 25.55 4.36
C TRP A 425 -2.87 25.93 5.51
N LYS A 426 -3.34 26.78 6.46
CA LYS A 426 -2.57 27.15 7.65
C LYS A 426 -2.18 25.93 8.47
N SER A 427 -3.11 25.01 8.66
CA SER A 427 -2.85 23.76 9.40
C SER A 427 -1.82 22.88 8.69
N LEU A 428 -1.96 22.67 7.36
CA LEU A 428 -0.99 21.88 6.59
C LEU A 428 0.41 22.53 6.56
N ALA A 429 0.47 23.85 6.37
CA ALA A 429 1.72 24.58 6.39
C ALA A 429 2.45 24.44 7.74
N SER A 430 1.73 24.57 8.85
CA SER A 430 2.32 24.39 10.18
C SER A 430 2.81 22.96 10.42
N ILE A 431 2.04 21.95 9.99
CA ILE A 431 2.41 20.53 10.11
C ILE A 431 3.65 20.22 9.23
N LEU A 432 3.89 20.97 8.15
CA LEU A 432 5.06 20.82 7.30
C LEU A 432 6.26 21.59 7.86
N ILE A 433 6.09 22.88 8.16
CA ILE A 433 7.20 23.80 8.50
C ILE A 433 7.84 23.43 9.84
N ILE A 434 7.05 23.05 10.84
CA ILE A 434 7.57 22.78 12.19
C ILE A 434 8.52 21.56 12.19
N PRO A 435 8.13 20.38 11.70
CA PRO A 435 9.06 19.25 11.65
C PRO A 435 10.27 19.50 10.76
N THR A 436 10.05 20.16 9.61
CA THR A 436 11.14 20.46 8.68
C THR A 436 12.17 21.42 9.29
N GLY A 437 11.70 22.46 9.99
CA GLY A 437 12.58 23.39 10.70
C GLY A 437 13.34 22.72 11.85
N LEU A 438 12.68 21.87 12.63
CA LEU A 438 13.33 21.11 13.71
C LEU A 438 14.37 20.13 13.16
N ALA A 439 14.04 19.40 12.11
CA ALA A 439 14.98 18.47 11.49
C ALA A 439 16.19 19.19 10.91
N PHE A 440 15.98 20.34 10.25
CA PHE A 440 17.05 21.20 9.74
C PHE A 440 17.99 21.67 10.86
N VAL A 441 17.44 22.21 11.96
CA VAL A 441 18.24 22.69 13.10
C VAL A 441 19.05 21.55 13.71
N LEU A 442 18.41 20.40 14.01
CA LEU A 442 19.10 19.25 14.62
C LEU A 442 20.19 18.67 13.71
N SER A 443 19.96 18.65 12.40
CA SER A 443 20.94 18.20 11.42
C SER A 443 22.11 19.20 11.30
N HIS A 444 21.81 20.50 11.34
CA HIS A 444 22.83 21.55 11.28
C HIS A 444 23.81 21.52 12.47
N PHE A 445 23.28 21.18 13.66
CA PHE A 445 24.10 20.99 14.87
C PHE A 445 24.79 19.62 14.92
N HIS A 446 24.82 18.86 13.83
CA HIS A 446 25.45 17.55 13.73
C HIS A 446 24.99 16.54 14.82
N VAL A 447 23.75 16.66 15.28
CA VAL A 447 23.18 15.70 16.24
C VAL A 447 23.18 14.31 15.60
N ASN A 448 23.56 13.28 16.38
CA ASN A 448 23.55 11.89 15.91
C ASN A 448 22.20 11.57 15.25
N TYR A 449 22.23 10.94 14.08
CA TYR A 449 21.04 10.70 13.26
C TYR A 449 19.91 9.94 13.97
N ILE A 450 20.23 8.98 14.87
CA ILE A 450 19.23 8.25 15.66
C ILE A 450 18.54 9.21 16.63
N ILE A 451 19.35 9.95 17.41
CA ILE A 451 18.85 10.91 18.38
C ILE A 451 18.10 12.04 17.67
N GLY A 452 18.66 12.57 16.56
CA GLY A 452 18.05 13.60 15.75
C GLY A 452 16.72 13.21 15.15
N THR A 453 16.59 11.98 14.62
CA THR A 453 15.32 11.47 14.10
C THR A 453 14.27 11.35 15.20
N ILE A 454 14.62 10.75 16.33
CA ILE A 454 13.72 10.58 17.47
C ILE A 454 13.33 11.96 18.04
N ALA A 455 14.30 12.85 18.22
CA ALA A 455 14.07 14.21 18.71
C ALA A 455 13.17 15.02 17.76
N THR A 456 13.40 14.94 16.44
CA THR A 456 12.54 15.59 15.44
C THR A 456 11.08 15.14 15.60
N ILE A 457 10.85 13.84 15.71
CA ILE A 457 9.50 13.28 15.85
C ILE A 457 8.86 13.78 17.16
N ILE A 458 9.53 13.61 18.29
CA ILE A 458 9.00 13.96 19.62
C ILE A 458 8.76 15.46 19.73
N LEU A 459 9.74 16.30 19.38
CA LEU A 459 9.63 17.75 19.46
C LEU A 459 8.57 18.29 18.49
N SER A 460 8.41 17.69 17.30
CA SER A 460 7.33 18.05 16.39
C SER A 460 5.98 17.84 17.02
N TYR A 461 5.72 16.66 17.61
CA TYR A 461 4.44 16.42 18.29
C TYR A 461 4.20 17.36 19.47
N ILE A 462 5.21 17.61 20.29
CA ILE A 462 5.10 18.55 21.40
C ILE A 462 4.78 19.96 20.90
N SER A 463 5.45 20.43 19.84
CA SER A 463 5.22 21.75 19.25
C SER A 463 3.84 21.86 18.62
N LEU A 464 3.37 20.85 17.89
CA LEU A 464 2.05 20.82 17.28
C LEU A 464 0.93 20.81 18.33
N LEU A 465 1.16 20.13 19.48
CA LEU A 465 0.24 20.13 20.62
C LEU A 465 0.20 21.51 21.29
N LYS A 466 1.37 22.15 21.56
CA LYS A 466 1.44 23.48 22.19
C LYS A 466 0.79 24.56 21.34
N LEU A 467 0.91 24.46 20.02
CA LEU A 467 0.31 25.43 19.08
C LEU A 467 -1.19 25.15 18.82
N GLY A 468 -1.78 24.15 19.50
CA GLY A 468 -3.19 23.81 19.33
C GLY A 468 -3.56 23.27 17.94
N ILE A 469 -2.55 22.90 17.13
CA ILE A 469 -2.75 22.28 15.81
C ILE A 469 -3.28 20.87 15.99
N ILE A 470 -2.74 20.12 16.96
CA ILE A 470 -3.32 18.86 17.42
C ILE A 470 -4.21 19.19 18.60
N THR A 471 -5.51 18.98 18.45
CA THR A 471 -6.48 19.23 19.51
C THR A 471 -6.78 17.94 20.29
N ARG A 472 -7.29 18.10 21.52
CA ARG A 472 -7.73 16.93 22.33
C ARG A 472 -8.83 16.13 21.64
N SER A 473 -9.69 16.80 20.85
CA SER A 473 -10.69 16.12 20.03
C SER A 473 -10.05 15.24 18.97
N ASP A 474 -8.96 15.67 18.33
CA ASP A 474 -8.28 14.86 17.29
C ASP A 474 -7.69 13.58 17.87
N ILE A 475 -7.11 13.67 19.08
CA ILE A 475 -6.59 12.49 19.78
C ILE A 475 -7.74 11.57 20.16
N LYS A 476 -8.86 12.13 20.67
CA LYS A 476 -10.04 11.36 21.04
C LYS A 476 -10.69 10.70 19.83
N ASP A 477 -10.91 11.45 18.74
CA ASP A 477 -11.49 10.95 17.50
C ASP A 477 -10.61 9.87 16.87
N SER A 478 -9.27 10.04 16.93
CA SER A 478 -8.30 9.02 16.47
C SER A 478 -8.35 7.76 17.32
N MET A 479 -8.60 7.90 18.63
CA MET A 479 -8.73 6.77 19.55
C MET A 479 -10.07 6.05 19.42
N GLU A 480 -11.14 6.75 19.06
CA GLU A 480 -12.43 6.15 18.77
C GLU A 480 -12.41 5.31 17.48
N MET A 481 -11.44 5.58 16.57
CA MET A 481 -11.15 4.76 15.42
C MET A 481 -10.41 3.45 15.78
N LEU A 482 -9.80 3.37 16.98
CA LEU A 482 -9.11 2.17 17.45
C LEU A 482 -10.08 1.17 18.12
N PRO A 483 -9.73 -0.14 18.15
CA PRO A 483 -10.54 -1.14 18.86
C PRO A 483 -10.77 -0.78 20.30
N TYR A 484 -11.97 -1.07 20.79
CA TYR A 484 -12.39 -0.81 22.17
C TYR A 484 -11.37 -1.28 23.23
N ASN A 485 -10.72 -2.43 23.00
CA ASN A 485 -9.72 -2.99 23.93
C ASN A 485 -8.42 -2.16 23.97
N ILE A 486 -8.00 -1.60 22.82
CA ILE A 486 -6.80 -0.75 22.71
C ILE A 486 -7.16 0.68 23.16
N SER A 487 -8.33 1.17 22.75
CA SER A 487 -8.86 2.48 23.15
C SER A 487 -8.94 2.62 24.68
N ASN A 488 -9.43 1.61 25.40
CA ASN A 488 -9.54 1.66 26.85
C ASN A 488 -8.18 1.67 27.59
N SER A 489 -7.19 0.94 27.08
CA SER A 489 -5.83 0.94 27.66
C SER A 489 -5.12 2.26 27.41
N THR A 490 -5.22 2.79 26.20
CA THR A 490 -4.64 4.10 25.81
C THR A 490 -5.37 5.26 26.48
N TYR A 491 -6.69 5.20 26.68
CA TYR A 491 -7.46 6.19 27.41
C TYR A 491 -7.04 6.28 28.89
N LYS A 492 -6.73 5.15 29.53
CA LYS A 492 -6.15 5.11 30.88
C LYS A 492 -4.77 5.76 30.96
N ILE A 493 -3.94 5.57 29.94
CA ILE A 493 -2.60 6.17 29.86
C ILE A 493 -2.71 7.68 29.64
N LEU A 494 -3.57 8.13 28.74
CA LEU A 494 -3.79 9.55 28.46
C LEU A 494 -4.39 10.29 29.66
N ASN A 495 -5.36 9.70 30.34
CA ASN A 495 -5.91 10.30 31.57
C ASN A 495 -4.86 10.42 32.70
N ARG A 496 -3.85 9.52 32.72
CA ARG A 496 -2.69 9.65 33.63
C ARG A 496 -1.75 10.78 33.20
N ILE A 497 -1.52 10.93 31.91
CA ILE A 497 -0.69 11.99 31.33
C ILE A 497 -1.40 13.35 31.49
N ASP A 498 -2.71 13.41 31.27
CA ASP A 498 -3.52 14.63 31.40
C ASP A 498 -3.56 15.12 32.87
N LYS A 499 -3.68 14.22 33.85
CA LYS A 499 -3.56 14.56 35.28
C LYS A 499 -2.16 15.07 35.68
N ARG A 500 -1.09 14.65 34.94
CA ARG A 500 0.27 15.17 35.17
C ARG A 500 0.48 16.52 34.50
N ILE A 501 -0.02 16.71 33.28
CA ILE A 501 0.12 17.97 32.52
C ILE A 501 -0.75 19.08 33.16
N SER A 502 -1.96 18.76 33.62
CA SER A 502 -2.82 19.75 34.32
C SER A 502 -2.25 20.20 35.69
N ARG A 503 -1.32 19.44 36.28
CA ARG A 503 -0.55 19.86 37.46
C ARG A 503 0.61 20.81 37.13
N PHE A 504 1.05 20.92 35.88
CA PHE A 504 2.09 21.85 35.41
C PHE A 504 1.53 23.19 34.92
N TYR A 505 0.20 23.30 34.77
CA TYR A 505 -0.50 24.52 34.35
C TYR A 505 -1.35 25.14 35.48
N ARG A 506 -1.18 24.69 36.72
CA ARG A 506 -1.54 25.36 37.98
C ARG A 506 -0.23 25.76 38.65
#